data_b51972e4a39b5f95cf7237c4ef783c6c
#
_entry.id   b51972e4a39b5f95cf7237c4ef783c6c
#
_cell.length_a   1.000
_cell.length_b   1.000
_cell.length_c   1.000
_cell.angle_alpha   90.00
_cell.angle_beta   90.00
_cell.angle_gamma   90.00
#
_symmetry.space_group_name_H-M   'P 1'
#
loop_
_entity.id
_entity.type
_entity.pdbx_description
1 polymer ?
#
loop_
_entity_poly.entity_id
_entity_poly.type
_entity_poly.pdbx_seq_one_letter_code
_entity_poly.pdbx_strand_id
1 'polypeptide(L)'
;MPNTGGAIDIYFETHGDKSNSPLLLVNGFSNQLVSWHPELIAALVNRGFFVIVYDNRDVGLSTHFDGVKADISAVLAARKAGKPFEGMIPYTLTDMASDGISVLDALGIKAAHIAGMSMGGMIVQRMAIDFPERVLSVCSIMSHTGESAYGRSTEEANAGLMSMP
;
A
#
# COMPACT_ATOMS: atom_id res chain seq x y z
N MET A 1 -0.19 -10.73 17.48
CA MET A 1 -0.42 -10.05 16.20
C MET A 1 -0.69 -11.14 15.16
N PRO A 2 -1.59 -10.91 14.20
CA PRO A 2 -1.74 -11.85 13.10
C PRO A 2 -0.42 -11.90 12.33
N ASN A 3 0.19 -13.08 12.25
CA ASN A 3 1.43 -13.29 11.51
C ASN A 3 1.08 -13.68 10.08
N THR A 4 1.62 -13.00 9.10
CA THR A 4 1.45 -13.31 7.67
C THR A 4 2.27 -14.52 7.22
N GLY A 5 3.05 -15.12 8.13
CA GLY A 5 3.85 -16.33 7.85
C GLY A 5 5.19 -16.08 7.17
N GLY A 6 5.61 -14.81 7.06
CA GLY A 6 6.88 -14.40 6.46
C GLY A 6 7.85 -13.83 7.48
N ALA A 7 9.01 -13.34 7.00
CA ALA A 7 9.98 -12.61 7.80
C ALA A 7 9.48 -11.22 8.27
N ILE A 8 8.30 -10.80 7.79
CA ILE A 8 7.68 -9.51 8.07
C ILE A 8 6.28 -9.76 8.60
N ASP A 9 5.97 -9.15 9.75
CA ASP A 9 4.63 -9.14 10.32
C ASP A 9 3.88 -7.89 9.85
N ILE A 10 2.69 -8.10 9.29
CA ILE A 10 1.77 -7.05 8.88
C ILE A 10 0.58 -7.01 9.83
N TYR A 11 0.40 -5.89 10.50
CA TYR A 11 -0.76 -5.66 11.37
C TYR A 11 -1.97 -5.27 10.52
N PHE A 12 -3.11 -5.91 10.78
CA PHE A 12 -4.36 -5.60 10.09
C PHE A 12 -5.58 -5.71 11.00
N GLU A 13 -6.65 -5.07 10.61
CA GLU A 13 -7.97 -5.14 11.24
C GLU A 13 -9.05 -5.43 10.19
N THR A 14 -10.18 -5.98 10.64
CA THR A 14 -11.29 -6.32 9.77
C THR A 14 -12.61 -5.79 10.32
N HIS A 15 -13.52 -5.38 9.43
CA HIS A 15 -14.81 -4.80 9.78
C HIS A 15 -15.91 -5.42 8.89
N GLY A 16 -17.06 -5.70 9.50
CA GLY A 16 -18.19 -6.32 8.82
C GLY A 16 -18.20 -7.84 8.87
N ASP A 17 -19.12 -8.45 8.13
CA ASP A 17 -19.29 -9.89 8.08
C ASP A 17 -18.32 -10.53 7.07
N LYS A 18 -17.57 -11.53 7.52
CA LYS A 18 -16.58 -12.26 6.69
C LYS A 18 -17.20 -12.96 5.48
N SER A 19 -18.51 -13.21 5.49
CA SER A 19 -19.24 -13.80 4.35
C SER A 19 -19.51 -12.79 3.22
N ASN A 20 -19.32 -11.49 3.49
CA ASN A 20 -19.48 -10.42 2.51
C ASN A 20 -18.31 -10.33 1.54
N SER A 21 -18.48 -9.51 0.49
CA SER A 21 -17.46 -9.28 -0.53
C SER A 21 -16.22 -8.60 0.09
N PRO A 22 -15.01 -9.18 -0.02
CA PRO A 22 -13.82 -8.61 0.61
C PRO A 22 -13.33 -7.36 -0.12
N LEU A 23 -13.01 -6.33 0.67
CA LEU A 23 -12.43 -5.07 0.21
C LEU A 23 -11.21 -4.73 1.05
N LEU A 24 -10.03 -4.77 0.43
CA LEU A 24 -8.77 -4.37 1.06
C LEU A 24 -8.50 -2.88 0.80
N LEU A 25 -8.28 -2.11 1.87
CA LEU A 25 -7.92 -0.70 1.80
C LEU A 25 -6.44 -0.50 2.09
N VAL A 26 -5.73 0.17 1.17
CA VAL A 26 -4.29 0.38 1.22
C VAL A 26 -3.97 1.86 1.40
N ASN A 27 -3.31 2.20 2.50
CA ASN A 27 -2.96 3.58 2.83
C ASN A 27 -1.77 4.12 2.02
N GLY A 28 -1.68 5.45 1.98
CA GLY A 28 -0.56 6.19 1.44
C GLY A 28 0.68 6.17 2.34
N PHE A 29 1.69 6.95 1.93
CA PHE A 29 2.96 7.07 2.64
C PHE A 29 2.75 7.54 4.07
N SER A 30 3.41 6.88 5.02
CA SER A 30 3.39 7.15 6.48
C SER A 30 2.02 7.12 7.19
N ASN A 31 0.94 6.82 6.48
CA ASN A 31 -0.38 6.73 7.08
C ASN A 31 -0.63 5.34 7.66
N GLN A 32 -1.15 5.31 8.89
CA GLN A 32 -1.57 4.11 9.59
C GLN A 32 -3.00 3.70 9.22
N LEU A 33 -3.39 2.45 9.49
CA LEU A 33 -4.74 1.94 9.25
C LEU A 33 -5.84 2.79 9.92
N VAL A 34 -5.54 3.39 11.06
CA VAL A 34 -6.45 4.30 11.79
C VAL A 34 -6.75 5.61 11.04
N SER A 35 -6.02 5.92 9.97
CA SER A 35 -6.29 7.10 9.12
C SER A 35 -7.55 6.92 8.25
N TRP A 36 -8.03 5.68 8.07
CA TRP A 36 -9.31 5.45 7.44
C TRP A 36 -10.44 5.87 8.37
N HIS A 37 -11.18 6.90 7.97
CA HIS A 37 -12.21 7.47 8.82
C HIS A 37 -13.28 6.42 9.18
N PRO A 38 -13.68 6.29 10.48
CA PRO A 38 -14.64 5.26 10.90
C PRO A 38 -15.97 5.30 10.15
N GLU A 39 -16.43 6.50 9.75
CA GLU A 39 -17.66 6.66 8.96
C GLU A 39 -17.51 6.07 7.56
N LEU A 40 -16.34 6.17 6.92
CA LEU A 40 -16.07 5.52 5.64
C LEU A 40 -16.12 4.00 5.78
N ILE A 41 -15.44 3.46 6.80
CA ILE A 41 -15.46 2.02 7.09
C ILE A 41 -16.91 1.55 7.30
N ALA A 42 -17.66 2.25 8.15
CA ALA A 42 -19.07 1.92 8.42
C ALA A 42 -19.94 2.00 7.15
N ALA A 43 -19.72 3.01 6.30
CA ALA A 43 -20.46 3.14 5.04
C ALA A 43 -20.18 1.99 4.07
N LEU A 44 -18.93 1.51 4.01
CA LEU A 44 -18.55 0.37 3.18
C LEU A 44 -19.12 -0.96 3.72
N VAL A 45 -19.06 -1.15 5.04
CA VAL A 45 -19.68 -2.32 5.71
C VAL A 45 -21.20 -2.33 5.48
N ASN A 46 -21.88 -1.20 5.61
CA ASN A 46 -23.32 -1.08 5.35
C ASN A 46 -23.70 -1.33 3.88
N ARG A 47 -22.74 -1.28 2.96
CA ARG A 47 -22.92 -1.64 1.55
C ARG A 47 -22.60 -3.10 1.24
N GLY A 48 -22.37 -3.91 2.27
CA GLY A 48 -22.13 -5.33 2.14
C GLY A 48 -20.69 -5.70 1.80
N PHE A 49 -19.71 -4.88 2.23
CA PHE A 49 -18.30 -5.25 2.14
C PHE A 49 -17.79 -5.80 3.48
N PHE A 50 -16.91 -6.80 3.39
CA PHE A 50 -15.98 -7.17 4.45
C PHE A 50 -14.72 -6.34 4.26
N VAL A 51 -14.57 -5.29 5.06
CA VAL A 51 -13.50 -4.30 4.93
C VAL A 51 -12.28 -4.75 5.71
N ILE A 52 -11.12 -4.72 5.05
CA ILE A 52 -9.81 -5.09 5.59
C ILE A 52 -8.93 -3.86 5.48
N VAL A 53 -8.33 -3.44 6.59
CA VAL A 53 -7.37 -2.34 6.66
C VAL A 53 -6.08 -2.85 7.28
N TYR A 54 -4.93 -2.33 6.88
CA TYR A 54 -3.64 -2.75 7.43
C TYR A 54 -2.63 -1.61 7.47
N ASP A 55 -1.64 -1.75 8.33
CA ASP A 55 -0.47 -0.90 8.35
C ASP A 55 0.54 -1.43 7.34
N ASN A 56 0.98 -0.58 6.41
CA ASN A 56 2.11 -0.92 5.53
C ASN A 56 3.36 -1.24 6.36
N ARG A 57 4.32 -1.99 5.79
CA ARG A 57 5.66 -2.13 6.41
C ARG A 57 6.23 -0.74 6.72
N ASP A 58 7.04 -0.61 7.76
CA ASP A 58 7.56 0.64 8.35
C ASP A 58 6.51 1.61 8.89
N VAL A 59 5.28 1.14 9.10
CA VAL A 59 4.18 1.97 9.61
C VAL A 59 3.46 1.25 10.75
N GLY A 60 3.07 2.03 11.77
CA GLY A 60 2.16 1.62 12.84
C GLY A 60 2.63 0.40 13.62
N LEU A 61 1.85 -0.68 13.58
CA LEU A 61 2.14 -1.92 14.32
C LEU A 61 2.74 -3.02 13.42
N SER A 62 2.98 -2.75 12.14
CA SER A 62 3.70 -3.64 11.23
C SER A 62 5.20 -3.61 11.50
N THR A 63 5.94 -4.56 10.93
CA THR A 63 7.41 -4.62 11.04
C THR A 63 8.07 -3.32 10.58
N HIS A 64 8.97 -2.80 11.42
CA HIS A 64 9.81 -1.64 11.12
C HIS A 64 11.22 -2.08 10.72
N PHE A 65 11.82 -1.36 9.76
CA PHE A 65 13.20 -1.53 9.31
C PHE A 65 14.13 -0.54 10.01
N ASP A 66 14.09 -0.52 11.35
CA ASP A 66 14.86 0.40 12.17
C ASP A 66 16.37 0.32 11.89
N GLY A 67 16.98 1.49 11.71
CA GLY A 67 18.40 1.62 11.42
C GLY A 67 18.82 1.33 9.98
N VAL A 68 17.90 0.85 9.12
CA VAL A 68 18.15 0.67 7.69
C VAL A 68 17.93 2.01 6.97
N LYS A 69 19.00 2.57 6.39
CA LYS A 69 18.93 3.84 5.64
C LYS A 69 19.28 3.58 4.19
N ALA A 70 18.37 3.92 3.29
CA ALA A 70 18.68 4.00 1.87
C ALA A 70 19.49 5.25 1.55
N ASP A 71 20.53 5.15 0.76
CA ASP A 71 21.18 6.31 0.14
C ASP A 71 20.35 6.78 -1.05
N ILE A 72 19.40 7.67 -0.78
CA ILE A 72 18.46 8.19 -1.79
C ILE A 72 19.22 8.86 -2.94
N SER A 73 20.34 9.54 -2.67
CA SER A 73 21.15 10.20 -3.70
C SER A 73 21.73 9.17 -4.66
N ALA A 74 22.29 8.08 -4.13
CA ALA A 74 22.84 6.99 -4.93
C ALA A 74 21.74 6.25 -5.72
N VAL A 75 20.56 6.03 -5.12
CA VAL A 75 19.38 5.43 -5.79
C VAL A 75 18.94 6.28 -6.98
N LEU A 76 18.79 7.61 -6.78
CA LEU A 76 18.39 8.53 -7.84
C LEU A 76 19.44 8.60 -8.95
N ALA A 77 20.73 8.59 -8.62
CA ALA A 77 21.83 8.55 -9.59
C ALA A 77 21.80 7.26 -10.42
N ALA A 78 21.62 6.11 -9.78
CA ALA A 78 21.50 4.81 -10.45
C ALA A 78 20.31 4.81 -11.40
N ARG A 79 19.12 5.23 -10.93
CA ARG A 79 17.91 5.34 -11.75
C ARG A 79 18.10 6.24 -12.98
N LYS A 80 18.71 7.42 -12.78
CA LYS A 80 19.01 8.36 -13.87
C LYS A 80 19.99 7.76 -14.90
N ALA A 81 20.89 6.91 -14.45
CA ALA A 81 21.86 6.23 -15.30
C ALA A 81 21.32 4.93 -15.92
N GLY A 82 20.05 4.57 -15.70
CA GLY A 82 19.48 3.30 -16.17
C GLY A 82 20.10 2.05 -15.54
N LYS A 83 20.71 2.18 -14.35
CA LYS A 83 21.33 1.07 -13.62
C LYS A 83 20.36 0.46 -12.61
N PRO A 84 20.50 -0.84 -12.28
CA PRO A 84 19.76 -1.48 -11.20
C PRO A 84 20.00 -0.76 -9.87
N PHE A 85 18.95 -0.63 -9.05
CA PHE A 85 19.01 0.03 -7.73
C PHE A 85 18.27 -0.78 -6.62
N GLU A 86 17.69 -1.92 -6.96
CA GLU A 86 16.84 -2.73 -6.08
C GLU A 86 17.60 -3.16 -4.80
N GLY A 87 18.89 -3.46 -4.89
CA GLY A 87 19.72 -3.78 -3.73
C GLY A 87 20.15 -2.57 -2.89
N MET A 88 19.77 -1.34 -3.28
CA MET A 88 20.13 -0.09 -2.59
C MET A 88 18.99 0.43 -1.69
N ILE A 89 17.84 -0.22 -1.73
CA ILE A 89 16.64 0.11 -0.95
C ILE A 89 16.19 -1.11 -0.15
N PRO A 90 15.61 -0.94 1.04
CA PRO A 90 15.19 -2.05 1.90
C PRO A 90 14.01 -2.83 1.32
N TYR A 91 13.14 -2.19 0.57
CA TYR A 91 11.96 -2.80 -0.07
C TYR A 91 11.43 -1.94 -1.22
N THR A 92 10.58 -2.54 -2.03
CA THR A 92 9.96 -1.94 -3.22
C THR A 92 8.44 -1.91 -3.10
N LEU A 93 7.75 -1.27 -4.05
CA LEU A 93 6.28 -1.37 -4.16
C LEU A 93 5.82 -2.81 -4.46
N THR A 94 6.64 -3.64 -5.10
CA THR A 94 6.36 -5.08 -5.32
C THR A 94 6.33 -5.83 -3.99
N ASP A 95 7.26 -5.53 -3.09
CA ASP A 95 7.27 -6.12 -1.74
C ASP A 95 6.02 -5.69 -0.95
N MET A 96 5.63 -4.41 -1.04
CA MET A 96 4.42 -3.90 -0.38
C MET A 96 3.14 -4.49 -0.99
N ALA A 97 3.11 -4.76 -2.30
CA ALA A 97 2.01 -5.47 -2.94
C ALA A 97 1.89 -6.91 -2.41
N SER A 98 3.03 -7.60 -2.25
CA SER A 98 3.09 -8.94 -1.65
C SER A 98 2.59 -8.95 -0.20
N ASP A 99 2.82 -7.89 0.58
CA ASP A 99 2.26 -7.76 1.92
C ASP A 99 0.74 -7.73 1.91
N GLY A 100 0.14 -6.92 1.02
CA GLY A 100 -1.32 -6.89 0.87
C GLY A 100 -1.91 -8.26 0.50
N ILE A 101 -1.21 -9.03 -0.34
CA ILE A 101 -1.60 -10.41 -0.67
C ILE A 101 -1.45 -11.32 0.55
N SER A 102 -0.40 -11.18 1.34
CA SER A 102 -0.20 -11.99 2.55
C SER A 102 -1.30 -11.77 3.60
N VAL A 103 -1.84 -10.54 3.69
CA VAL A 103 -3.02 -10.26 4.53
C VAL A 103 -4.24 -11.03 4.05
N LEU A 104 -4.47 -11.09 2.73
CA LEU A 104 -5.56 -11.90 2.16
C LEU A 104 -5.35 -13.40 2.45
N ASP A 105 -4.11 -13.90 2.34
CA ASP A 105 -3.75 -15.29 2.63
C ASP A 105 -4.00 -15.64 4.10
N ALA A 106 -3.60 -14.78 5.04
CA ALA A 106 -3.84 -14.94 6.46
C ALA A 106 -5.33 -15.03 6.81
N LEU A 107 -6.20 -14.38 6.02
CA LEU A 107 -7.66 -14.42 6.17
C LEU A 107 -8.32 -15.56 5.38
N GLY A 108 -7.57 -16.31 4.56
CA GLY A 108 -8.08 -17.35 3.68
C GLY A 108 -8.92 -16.81 2.52
N ILE A 109 -8.64 -15.56 2.07
CA ILE A 109 -9.37 -14.87 1.00
C ILE A 109 -8.64 -15.10 -0.32
N LYS A 110 -9.34 -15.72 -1.27
CA LYS A 110 -8.78 -16.05 -2.58
C LYS A 110 -8.54 -14.81 -3.45
N ALA A 111 -9.50 -13.88 -3.48
CA ALA A 111 -9.41 -12.63 -4.24
C ALA A 111 -10.27 -11.56 -3.57
N ALA A 112 -9.89 -10.28 -3.69
CA ALA A 112 -10.58 -9.14 -3.10
C ALA A 112 -10.70 -7.96 -4.08
N HIS A 113 -11.68 -7.09 -3.82
CA HIS A 113 -11.63 -5.72 -4.32
C HIS A 113 -10.52 -4.99 -3.57
N ILE A 114 -9.77 -4.14 -4.25
CA ILE A 114 -8.68 -3.40 -3.64
C ILE A 114 -8.82 -1.91 -3.93
N ALA A 115 -8.67 -1.08 -2.89
CA ALA A 115 -8.68 0.37 -3.02
C ALA A 115 -7.48 0.97 -2.30
N GLY A 116 -6.77 1.88 -2.96
CA GLY A 116 -5.57 2.48 -2.40
C GLY A 116 -5.51 3.98 -2.65
N MET A 117 -4.99 4.71 -1.67
CA MET A 117 -4.88 6.16 -1.69
C MET A 117 -3.42 6.60 -1.80
N SER A 118 -3.09 7.55 -2.70
CA SER A 118 -1.74 8.08 -2.89
C SER A 118 -0.74 6.94 -3.21
N MET A 119 0.31 6.73 -2.41
CA MET A 119 1.22 5.59 -2.55
C MET A 119 0.46 4.24 -2.49
N GLY A 120 -0.60 4.14 -1.67
CA GLY A 120 -1.47 2.96 -1.64
C GLY A 120 -2.14 2.69 -3.00
N GLY A 121 -2.45 3.74 -3.76
CA GLY A 121 -2.93 3.62 -5.14
C GLY A 121 -1.89 3.02 -6.08
N MET A 122 -0.59 3.29 -5.88
CA MET A 122 0.50 2.64 -6.62
C MET A 122 0.64 1.17 -6.22
N ILE A 123 0.50 0.87 -4.92
CA ILE A 123 0.57 -0.49 -4.38
C ILE A 123 -0.55 -1.35 -4.98
N VAL A 124 -1.82 -0.88 -4.99
CA VAL A 124 -2.92 -1.66 -5.58
C VAL A 124 -2.78 -1.85 -7.09
N GLN A 125 -2.17 -0.90 -7.80
CA GLN A 125 -1.81 -1.10 -9.20
C GLN A 125 -0.78 -2.22 -9.37
N ARG A 126 0.25 -2.27 -8.50
CA ARG A 126 1.23 -3.37 -8.48
C ARG A 126 0.57 -4.71 -8.14
N MET A 127 -0.33 -4.74 -7.17
CA MET A 127 -1.10 -5.96 -6.85
C MET A 127 -1.86 -6.49 -8.08
N ALA A 128 -2.50 -5.61 -8.83
CA ALA A 128 -3.23 -6.01 -10.03
C ALA A 128 -2.33 -6.49 -11.18
N ILE A 129 -1.09 -5.99 -11.27
CA ILE A 129 -0.11 -6.39 -12.28
C ILE A 129 0.54 -7.72 -11.89
N ASP A 130 0.99 -7.85 -10.64
CA ASP A 130 1.80 -8.99 -10.19
C ASP A 130 0.93 -10.19 -9.76
N PHE A 131 -0.32 -9.93 -9.32
CA PHE A 131 -1.24 -10.94 -8.79
C PHE A 131 -2.67 -10.78 -9.35
N PRO A 132 -2.85 -10.77 -10.69
CA PRO A 132 -4.15 -10.45 -11.32
C PRO A 132 -5.28 -11.38 -10.87
N GLU A 133 -4.98 -12.65 -10.54
CA GLU A 133 -5.96 -13.64 -10.08
C GLU A 133 -6.42 -13.41 -8.63
N ARG A 134 -5.71 -12.52 -7.89
CA ARG A 134 -6.04 -12.15 -6.51
C ARG A 134 -6.88 -10.88 -6.42
N VAL A 135 -7.15 -10.21 -7.54
CA VAL A 135 -7.78 -8.89 -7.61
C VAL A 135 -9.10 -8.94 -8.38
N LEU A 136 -10.21 -8.64 -7.71
CA LEU A 136 -11.54 -8.57 -8.31
C LEU A 136 -11.77 -7.22 -9.02
N SER A 137 -11.31 -6.13 -8.43
CA SER A 137 -11.32 -4.78 -9.02
C SER A 137 -10.34 -3.86 -8.31
N VAL A 138 -9.94 -2.79 -8.98
CA VAL A 138 -9.00 -1.77 -8.47
C VAL A 138 -9.67 -0.40 -8.41
N CYS A 139 -9.50 0.27 -7.27
CA CYS A 139 -9.81 1.69 -7.12
C CYS A 139 -8.54 2.44 -6.69
N SER A 140 -7.93 3.18 -7.61
CA SER A 140 -6.72 3.98 -7.33
C SER A 140 -7.14 5.44 -7.13
N ILE A 141 -6.96 5.96 -5.90
CA ILE A 141 -7.45 7.27 -5.46
C ILE A 141 -6.28 8.23 -5.34
N MET A 142 -6.35 9.42 -5.99
CA MET A 142 -5.36 10.49 -6.03
C MET A 142 -3.92 9.95 -6.15
N SER A 143 -3.69 9.09 -7.15
CA SER A 143 -2.45 8.38 -7.38
C SER A 143 -2.08 8.42 -8.86
N HIS A 144 -0.92 7.87 -9.20
CA HIS A 144 -0.43 7.79 -10.57
C HIS A 144 0.40 6.50 -10.79
N THR A 145 0.77 6.24 -12.04
CA THR A 145 1.51 5.03 -12.43
C THR A 145 3.01 5.07 -12.12
N GLY A 146 3.54 6.23 -11.69
CA GLY A 146 4.99 6.46 -11.56
C GLY A 146 5.69 6.79 -12.88
N GLU A 147 4.95 6.82 -14.01
CA GLU A 147 5.49 7.18 -15.33
C GLU A 147 5.89 8.66 -15.36
N SER A 148 7.13 8.93 -15.80
CA SER A 148 7.68 10.29 -15.76
C SER A 148 7.01 11.27 -16.75
N ALA A 149 6.29 10.76 -17.76
CA ALA A 149 5.57 11.57 -18.72
C ALA A 149 4.21 12.08 -18.22
N TYR A 150 3.66 11.44 -17.16
CA TYR A 150 2.32 11.74 -16.67
C TYR A 150 2.31 11.95 -15.15
N GLY A 151 1.37 12.75 -14.67
CA GLY A 151 1.14 12.94 -13.24
C GLY A 151 2.26 13.71 -12.52
N ARG A 152 3.03 14.55 -13.24
CA ARG A 152 4.02 15.42 -12.59
C ARG A 152 3.30 16.46 -11.75
N SER A 153 3.73 16.60 -10.50
CA SER A 153 3.32 17.71 -9.66
C SER A 153 3.86 19.03 -10.21
N THR A 154 3.08 20.09 -10.07
CA THR A 154 3.56 21.46 -10.34
C THR A 154 4.63 21.86 -9.33
N GLU A 155 5.45 22.87 -9.67
CA GLU A 155 6.45 23.42 -8.73
C GLU A 155 5.79 23.92 -7.44
N GLU A 156 4.62 24.56 -7.55
CA GLU A 156 3.83 25.03 -6.42
C GLU A 156 3.35 23.88 -5.52
N ALA A 157 2.82 22.79 -6.11
CA ALA A 157 2.41 21.61 -5.36
C ALA A 157 3.59 20.92 -4.66
N ASN A 158 4.75 20.85 -5.32
CA ASN A 158 5.97 20.32 -4.71
C ASN A 158 6.45 21.19 -3.53
N ALA A 159 6.44 22.51 -3.69
CA ALA A 159 6.80 23.43 -2.62
C ALA A 159 5.86 23.29 -1.42
N GLY A 160 4.55 23.17 -1.67
CA GLY A 160 3.55 22.93 -0.63
C GLY A 160 3.77 21.59 0.10
N LEU A 161 4.05 20.53 -0.62
CA LEU A 161 4.30 19.21 -0.04
C LEU A 161 5.57 19.18 0.84
N MET A 162 6.64 19.87 0.38
CA MET A 162 7.92 19.94 1.11
C MET A 162 7.89 20.89 2.30
N SER A 163 6.87 21.76 2.42
CA SER A 163 6.69 22.68 3.54
C SER A 163 5.82 22.11 4.67
N MET A 164 5.26 20.92 4.50
CA MET A 164 4.51 20.24 5.57
C MET A 164 5.48 19.76 6.66
N PRO A 165 5.15 19.99 7.94
CA PRO A 165 5.99 19.61 9.08
C PRO A 165 6.09 18.07 9.23
#